data_345ace9a9e35fc3fbe4d33dedaf1b8a2
#
_entry.id   345ace9a9e35fc3fbe4d33dedaf1b8a2
#
_cell.length_a   1.000
_cell.length_b   1.000
_cell.length_c   1.000
_cell.angle_alpha   90.00
_cell.angle_beta   90.00
_cell.angle_gamma   90.00
#
_symmetry.space_group_name_H-M   'P 1'
#
loop_
_entity.id
_entity.type
_entity.pdbx_description
1 polymer ?
#
loop_
_entity_poly.entity_id
_entity_poly.type
_entity_poly.pdbx_seq_one_letter_code
_entity_poly.pdbx_strand_id
1 'polypeptide(L)'
;MNFSNKLPIALIGTVATIVIAQPTAALAISADEVGKIAKSITVLIDSKNPGSGIIIKRNGNTYTVLTARHVFKDAQAKYEIVTPDDKRYLLNYSSVKKLPNIDLAVVEFTSSQTYSVAKIGNSDLATEGKAAYVAGFPKTSAAINRSIYNFTDGRITANASKPINDDGYSLVYSNNTLPGMSGGPVLNENGEVVGIHGMADTRAAESSSINQNIQIAKTGFNLGIPINTSLRLLASSQVDLGVKVPSAPVATGLRADDFYIQGREKLNKGDYQSAIQDFNQAIQLNPNYDDAYLSRGVTRRNLGDNQGASADYDQALRIAPNFAEVYVNRGVTRSELGDKQGAIADYNQALQINPNLAYAYYNRGTARYELGDNQGAIADYNEALRINPNYAEAYNNRGRPRNDLGDYQSAIADYNEALRINPNLAYAYGNRGIARDNLGEKQGAIQDYQKAADLFQRQGDRDNYQKVLNLLRRLR
;
A
#
# COMPACT_ATOMS: atom_id res chain seq x y z
N MET A 1 -5.31 -73.32 -53.48
CA MET A 1 -5.66 -73.67 -52.12
C MET A 1 -6.36 -72.49 -51.55
N ASN A 2 -7.64 -72.64 -51.28
CA ASN A 2 -8.64 -71.57 -51.24
C ASN A 2 -8.61 -70.75 -49.93
N PHE A 3 -8.55 -69.42 -50.10
CA PHE A 3 -8.82 -68.48 -49.05
C PHE A 3 -10.31 -68.07 -49.09
N SER A 4 -11.03 -68.29 -48.01
CA SER A 4 -12.36 -67.82 -47.83
C SER A 4 -12.39 -66.51 -47.04
N ASN A 5 -12.88 -65.46 -47.68
CA ASN A 5 -13.17 -64.15 -47.07
C ASN A 5 -14.45 -64.26 -46.25
N LYS A 6 -14.39 -63.88 -44.97
CA LYS A 6 -15.56 -63.44 -44.18
C LYS A 6 -15.29 -62.07 -43.60
N LEU A 7 -16.02 -61.09 -44.09
CA LEU A 7 -16.12 -59.74 -43.52
C LEU A 7 -16.90 -59.78 -42.19
N PRO A 8 -16.48 -59.08 -41.13
CA PRO A 8 -17.33 -58.88 -39.98
C PRO A 8 -18.20 -57.62 -40.16
N ILE A 9 -19.43 -57.76 -39.72
CA ILE A 9 -20.46 -56.74 -39.69
C ILE A 9 -20.02 -55.57 -38.80
N ALA A 10 -20.03 -54.35 -39.36
CA ALA A 10 -19.79 -53.11 -38.59
C ALA A 10 -21.04 -52.80 -37.76
N LEU A 11 -20.92 -52.85 -36.45
CA LEU A 11 -21.87 -52.22 -35.51
C LEU A 11 -21.66 -50.71 -35.58
N ILE A 12 -22.64 -49.98 -36.12
CA ILE A 12 -22.69 -48.51 -36.04
C ILE A 12 -23.20 -48.16 -34.64
N GLY A 13 -22.27 -47.97 -33.72
CA GLY A 13 -22.54 -47.35 -32.44
C GLY A 13 -22.58 -45.83 -32.61
N THR A 14 -23.77 -45.24 -32.46
CA THR A 14 -23.92 -43.78 -32.32
C THR A 14 -23.24 -43.34 -31.04
N VAL A 15 -22.01 -42.78 -31.17
CA VAL A 15 -21.35 -42.07 -30.08
C VAL A 15 -22.08 -40.75 -29.93
N ALA A 16 -22.93 -40.64 -28.93
CA ALA A 16 -23.45 -39.35 -28.48
C ALA A 16 -22.27 -38.56 -27.89
N THR A 17 -21.75 -37.62 -28.65
CA THR A 17 -20.81 -36.64 -28.14
C THR A 17 -21.54 -35.74 -27.16
N ILE A 18 -21.39 -36.01 -25.85
CA ILE A 18 -21.80 -35.06 -24.81
C ILE A 18 -20.81 -33.90 -24.93
N VAL A 19 -21.22 -32.83 -25.60
CA VAL A 19 -20.56 -31.54 -25.54
C VAL A 19 -20.81 -31.01 -24.12
N ILE A 20 -19.87 -31.28 -23.24
CA ILE A 20 -19.81 -30.54 -21.96
C ILE A 20 -19.45 -29.10 -22.36
N ALA A 21 -20.49 -28.26 -22.44
CA ALA A 21 -20.28 -26.84 -22.52
C ALA A 21 -19.51 -26.45 -21.24
N GLN A 22 -18.21 -26.24 -21.36
CA GLN A 22 -17.45 -25.56 -20.30
C GLN A 22 -18.11 -24.19 -20.12
N PRO A 23 -18.42 -23.78 -18.89
CA PRO A 23 -18.89 -22.43 -18.67
C PRO A 23 -17.78 -21.52 -19.24
N THR A 24 -18.14 -20.72 -20.24
CA THR A 24 -17.27 -19.66 -20.75
C THR A 24 -16.95 -18.80 -19.55
N ALA A 25 -15.71 -18.88 -19.05
CA ALA A 25 -15.21 -17.92 -18.10
C ALA A 25 -15.46 -16.55 -18.73
N ALA A 26 -16.26 -15.72 -18.09
CA ALA A 26 -16.45 -14.35 -18.53
C ALA A 26 -15.04 -13.72 -18.58
N LEU A 27 -14.64 -13.27 -19.77
CA LEU A 27 -13.37 -12.60 -19.92
C LEU A 27 -13.38 -11.39 -18.99
N ALA A 28 -12.36 -11.28 -18.12
CA ALA A 28 -12.18 -10.12 -17.27
C ALA A 28 -12.14 -8.86 -18.16
N ILE A 29 -12.86 -7.84 -17.76
CA ILE A 29 -12.85 -6.56 -18.47
C ILE A 29 -11.52 -5.84 -18.19
N SER A 30 -11.14 -4.88 -19.05
CA SER A 30 -9.91 -4.12 -18.86
C SER A 30 -9.93 -3.25 -17.59
N ALA A 31 -8.77 -2.95 -17.02
CA ALA A 31 -8.67 -2.05 -15.86
C ALA A 31 -9.27 -0.66 -16.15
N ASP A 32 -9.16 -0.17 -17.40
CA ASP A 32 -9.79 1.08 -17.84
C ASP A 32 -11.33 1.00 -17.77
N GLU A 33 -11.91 -0.13 -18.16
CA GLU A 33 -13.37 -0.34 -18.06
C GLU A 33 -13.82 -0.46 -16.60
N VAL A 34 -13.04 -1.15 -15.74
CA VAL A 34 -13.28 -1.15 -14.28
C VAL A 34 -13.21 0.27 -13.73
N GLY A 35 -12.24 1.06 -14.16
CA GLY A 35 -12.09 2.48 -13.78
C GLY A 35 -13.29 3.34 -14.17
N LYS A 36 -13.85 3.14 -15.36
CA LYS A 36 -15.09 3.83 -15.82
C LYS A 36 -16.30 3.44 -14.97
N ILE A 37 -16.45 2.13 -14.68
CA ILE A 37 -17.51 1.64 -13.78
C ILE A 37 -17.34 2.26 -12.41
N ALA A 38 -16.15 2.18 -11.82
CA ALA A 38 -15.83 2.73 -10.51
C ALA A 38 -16.18 4.23 -10.43
N LYS A 39 -15.79 5.02 -11.43
CA LYS A 39 -16.10 6.46 -11.50
C LYS A 39 -17.60 6.72 -11.52
N SER A 40 -18.37 5.90 -12.21
CA SER A 40 -19.82 6.11 -12.38
C SER A 40 -20.64 5.83 -11.12
N ILE A 41 -20.09 5.05 -10.17
CA ILE A 41 -20.76 4.63 -8.93
C ILE A 41 -20.17 5.28 -7.67
N THR A 42 -19.03 5.98 -7.77
CA THR A 42 -18.35 6.57 -6.62
C THR A 42 -18.75 8.04 -6.47
N VAL A 43 -19.12 8.44 -5.27
CA VAL A 43 -19.44 9.83 -4.91
C VAL A 43 -18.42 10.36 -3.92
N LEU A 44 -18.17 11.68 -3.95
CA LEU A 44 -17.47 12.38 -2.89
C LEU A 44 -18.48 12.76 -1.80
N ILE A 45 -18.14 12.48 -0.55
CA ILE A 45 -18.82 13.03 0.62
C ILE A 45 -18.00 14.23 1.08
N ASP A 46 -18.39 15.40 0.57
CA ASP A 46 -17.66 16.64 0.81
C ASP A 46 -17.97 17.24 2.18
N SER A 47 -16.92 17.54 2.92
CA SER A 47 -16.96 18.16 4.23
C SER A 47 -15.56 18.67 4.60
N LYS A 48 -15.39 19.23 5.81
CA LYS A 48 -14.06 19.56 6.37
C LYS A 48 -13.10 18.34 6.37
N ASN A 49 -13.63 17.13 6.55
CA ASN A 49 -12.90 15.88 6.45
C ASN A 49 -13.62 15.01 5.41
N PRO A 50 -13.26 15.16 4.13
CA PRO A 50 -13.95 14.48 3.04
C PRO A 50 -13.76 12.97 3.10
N GLY A 51 -14.69 12.25 2.50
CA GLY A 51 -14.66 10.82 2.29
C GLY A 51 -15.27 10.46 0.95
N SER A 52 -15.37 9.17 0.69
CA SER A 52 -15.97 8.63 -0.51
C SER A 52 -17.19 7.78 -0.17
N GLY A 53 -18.04 7.49 -1.15
CA GLY A 53 -19.19 6.62 -0.99
C GLY A 53 -19.51 5.87 -2.28
N ILE A 54 -20.35 4.85 -2.18
CA ILE A 54 -20.76 3.96 -3.26
C ILE A 54 -22.26 4.04 -3.44
N ILE A 55 -22.73 4.37 -4.62
CA ILE A 55 -24.16 4.30 -4.95
C ILE A 55 -24.54 2.83 -5.11
N ILE A 56 -25.31 2.28 -4.14
CA ILE A 56 -25.60 0.84 -4.07
C ILE A 56 -27.06 0.48 -4.36
N LYS A 57 -27.96 1.49 -4.33
CA LYS A 57 -29.39 1.29 -4.60
C LYS A 57 -30.02 2.55 -5.14
N ARG A 58 -31.04 2.37 -6.00
CA ARG A 58 -31.95 3.41 -6.44
C ARG A 58 -33.39 2.96 -6.23
N ASN A 59 -34.20 3.83 -5.66
CA ASN A 59 -35.64 3.67 -5.54
C ASN A 59 -36.33 4.96 -6.00
N GLY A 60 -36.88 4.94 -7.22
CA GLY A 60 -37.39 6.15 -7.85
C GLY A 60 -36.28 7.19 -8.04
N ASN A 61 -36.45 8.34 -7.39
CA ASN A 61 -35.47 9.44 -7.39
C ASN A 61 -34.52 9.40 -6.16
N THR A 62 -34.68 8.46 -5.26
CA THR A 62 -33.83 8.33 -4.07
C THR A 62 -32.72 7.34 -4.31
N TYR A 63 -31.47 7.77 -4.03
CA TYR A 63 -30.25 6.98 -4.12
C TYR A 63 -29.70 6.69 -2.73
N THR A 64 -29.35 5.44 -2.50
CA THR A 64 -28.70 4.99 -1.26
C THR A 64 -27.21 4.86 -1.51
N VAL A 65 -26.42 5.48 -0.63
CA VAL A 65 -24.95 5.47 -0.66
C VAL A 65 -24.43 4.75 0.57
N LEU A 66 -23.54 3.79 0.35
CA LEU A 66 -22.79 3.10 1.39
C LEU A 66 -21.40 3.74 1.53
N THR A 67 -20.94 3.94 2.77
CA THR A 67 -19.66 4.59 3.07
C THR A 67 -19.11 4.17 4.42
N ALA A 68 -17.91 4.65 4.78
CA ALA A 68 -17.33 4.43 6.11
C ALA A 68 -17.98 5.37 7.17
N ARG A 69 -18.25 4.83 8.35
CA ARG A 69 -18.86 5.57 9.48
C ARG A 69 -18.01 6.74 9.94
N HIS A 70 -16.68 6.56 9.95
CA HIS A 70 -15.75 7.59 10.41
C HIS A 70 -15.73 8.85 9.51
N VAL A 71 -16.28 8.82 8.31
CA VAL A 71 -16.48 10.01 7.45
C VAL A 71 -17.39 11.02 8.14
N PHE A 72 -18.33 10.55 8.94
CA PHE A 72 -19.33 11.37 9.68
C PHE A 72 -18.98 11.57 11.15
N LYS A 73 -17.73 11.96 11.46
CA LYS A 73 -17.29 12.18 12.86
C LYS A 73 -17.85 13.43 13.50
N ASP A 74 -18.03 14.50 12.72
CA ASP A 74 -18.45 15.81 13.23
C ASP A 74 -19.93 16.05 12.94
N ALA A 75 -20.77 16.01 13.97
CA ALA A 75 -22.21 16.22 13.85
C ALA A 75 -22.59 17.67 13.49
N GLN A 76 -21.68 18.62 13.66
CA GLN A 76 -21.90 20.04 13.35
C GLN A 76 -21.41 20.40 11.94
N ALA A 77 -20.70 19.51 11.27
CA ALA A 77 -20.21 19.78 9.94
C ALA A 77 -21.33 19.72 8.89
N LYS A 78 -21.21 20.57 7.88
CA LYS A 78 -22.02 20.48 6.66
C LYS A 78 -21.46 19.34 5.79
N TYR A 79 -22.34 18.45 5.33
CA TYR A 79 -22.02 17.37 4.43
C TYR A 79 -22.80 17.52 3.12
N GLU A 80 -22.10 17.32 2.01
CA GLU A 80 -22.68 17.28 0.67
C GLU A 80 -22.26 16.02 -0.05
N ILE A 81 -23.18 15.38 -0.78
CA ILE A 81 -22.83 14.36 -1.77
C ILE A 81 -22.54 15.07 -3.08
N VAL A 82 -21.35 14.84 -3.62
CA VAL A 82 -20.97 15.29 -4.96
C VAL A 82 -20.94 14.08 -5.88
N THR A 83 -21.81 14.08 -6.87
CA THR A 83 -22.00 12.99 -7.81
C THR A 83 -20.99 13.05 -8.96
N PRO A 84 -20.85 11.97 -9.79
CA PRO A 84 -19.90 11.91 -10.90
C PRO A 84 -20.02 13.04 -11.94
N ASP A 85 -21.17 13.71 -12.01
CA ASP A 85 -21.44 14.88 -12.86
C ASP A 85 -21.25 16.22 -12.13
N ASP A 86 -20.50 16.21 -11.00
CA ASP A 86 -20.19 17.37 -10.14
C ASP A 86 -21.42 18.06 -9.51
N LYS A 87 -22.60 17.44 -9.52
CA LYS A 87 -23.77 17.97 -8.82
C LYS A 87 -23.67 17.74 -7.32
N ARG A 88 -24.17 18.72 -6.55
CA ARG A 88 -24.08 18.75 -5.10
C ARG A 88 -25.45 18.58 -4.45
N TYR A 89 -25.55 17.67 -3.49
CA TYR A 89 -26.76 17.36 -2.74
C TYR A 89 -26.47 17.50 -1.25
N LEU A 90 -27.12 18.46 -0.62
CA LEU A 90 -26.99 18.69 0.83
C LEU A 90 -27.51 17.47 1.60
N LEU A 91 -26.71 16.95 2.49
CA LEU A 91 -27.05 15.85 3.40
C LEU A 91 -27.63 16.37 4.69
N ASN A 92 -28.77 15.81 5.09
CA ASN A 92 -29.25 15.97 6.47
C ASN A 92 -28.51 14.97 7.37
N TYR A 93 -27.67 15.48 8.28
CA TYR A 93 -26.89 14.62 9.18
C TYR A 93 -27.77 13.68 10.02
N SER A 94 -28.99 14.10 10.41
CA SER A 94 -29.90 13.24 11.18
C SER A 94 -30.40 12.01 10.41
N SER A 95 -30.30 12.02 9.07
CA SER A 95 -30.67 10.87 8.23
C SER A 95 -29.52 9.86 8.04
N VAL A 96 -28.29 10.17 8.52
CA VAL A 96 -27.15 9.28 8.45
C VAL A 96 -27.36 8.07 9.37
N LYS A 97 -27.49 6.90 8.78
CA LYS A 97 -27.60 5.64 9.53
C LYS A 97 -26.22 5.04 9.74
N LYS A 98 -25.69 5.18 10.96
CA LYS A 98 -24.40 4.59 11.38
C LYS A 98 -24.65 3.21 11.98
N LEU A 99 -23.89 2.20 11.54
CA LEU A 99 -24.01 0.87 12.14
C LEU A 99 -23.14 0.81 13.41
N PRO A 100 -23.64 0.21 14.51
CA PRO A 100 -22.83 -0.05 15.70
C PRO A 100 -21.79 -1.14 15.42
N ASN A 101 -20.65 -1.05 16.09
CA ASN A 101 -19.58 -2.07 16.06
C ASN A 101 -19.03 -2.42 14.67
N ILE A 102 -19.16 -1.52 13.71
CA ILE A 102 -18.56 -1.63 12.39
C ILE A 102 -18.40 -0.22 11.80
N ASP A 103 -17.36 -0.02 11.01
CA ASP A 103 -17.09 1.28 10.38
C ASP A 103 -17.91 1.50 9.10
N LEU A 104 -19.24 1.34 9.20
CA LEU A 104 -20.18 1.53 8.10
C LEU A 104 -21.24 2.58 8.40
N ALA A 105 -21.61 3.33 7.37
CA ALA A 105 -22.75 4.23 7.38
C ALA A 105 -23.51 4.18 6.04
N VAL A 106 -24.80 4.46 6.12
CA VAL A 106 -25.69 4.58 4.98
C VAL A 106 -26.30 5.96 4.96
N VAL A 107 -26.31 6.59 3.80
CA VAL A 107 -26.93 7.89 3.56
C VAL A 107 -27.77 7.85 2.29
N GLU A 108 -28.71 8.77 2.20
CA GLU A 108 -29.58 8.88 1.04
C GLU A 108 -29.58 10.32 0.50
N PHE A 109 -29.71 10.44 -0.82
CA PHE A 109 -29.95 11.71 -1.50
C PHE A 109 -31.00 11.53 -2.60
N THR A 110 -31.68 12.62 -2.95
CA THR A 110 -32.72 12.59 -3.98
C THR A 110 -32.26 13.40 -5.19
N SER A 111 -32.45 12.83 -6.38
CA SER A 111 -32.08 13.47 -7.65
C SER A 111 -33.03 13.07 -8.77
N SER A 112 -33.34 14.03 -9.65
CA SER A 112 -34.00 13.77 -10.93
C SER A 112 -33.06 13.22 -12.00
N GLN A 113 -31.73 13.30 -11.76
CA GLN A 113 -30.71 12.73 -12.65
C GLN A 113 -30.60 11.23 -12.45
N THR A 114 -30.18 10.52 -13.49
CA THR A 114 -29.95 9.06 -13.43
C THR A 114 -28.47 8.77 -13.23
N TYR A 115 -28.13 8.13 -12.11
CA TYR A 115 -26.79 7.66 -11.79
C TYR A 115 -26.71 6.15 -11.83
N SER A 116 -25.54 5.61 -12.14
CA SER A 116 -25.26 4.18 -12.09
C SER A 116 -25.32 3.67 -10.66
N VAL A 117 -25.82 2.44 -10.52
CA VAL A 117 -25.83 1.72 -9.25
C VAL A 117 -24.79 0.60 -9.32
N ALA A 118 -24.04 0.41 -8.24
CA ALA A 118 -23.00 -0.59 -8.16
C ALA A 118 -23.55 -2.01 -8.35
N LYS A 119 -22.86 -2.81 -9.15
CA LYS A 119 -23.05 -4.24 -9.18
C LYS A 119 -22.31 -4.85 -7.98
N ILE A 120 -22.99 -5.64 -7.18
CA ILE A 120 -22.43 -6.28 -6.00
C ILE A 120 -21.86 -7.64 -6.38
N GLY A 121 -20.57 -7.82 -6.09
CA GLY A 121 -19.87 -9.09 -6.25
C GLY A 121 -19.95 -9.95 -4.98
N ASN A 122 -19.35 -11.12 -5.04
CA ASN A 122 -19.23 -12.02 -3.89
C ASN A 122 -17.86 -11.85 -3.23
N SER A 123 -17.79 -11.17 -2.08
CA SER A 123 -16.52 -10.96 -1.38
C SER A 123 -15.89 -12.25 -0.83
N ASP A 124 -16.63 -13.34 -0.70
CA ASP A 124 -16.07 -14.63 -0.25
C ASP A 124 -15.15 -15.24 -1.34
N LEU A 125 -15.24 -14.75 -2.58
CA LEU A 125 -14.37 -15.10 -3.70
C LEU A 125 -13.18 -14.14 -3.88
N ALA A 126 -13.14 -13.06 -3.11
CA ALA A 126 -12.03 -12.10 -3.08
C ALA A 126 -10.86 -12.69 -2.28
N THR A 127 -10.20 -13.69 -2.86
CA THR A 127 -9.09 -14.41 -2.25
C THR A 127 -7.76 -13.79 -2.64
N GLU A 128 -6.69 -14.18 -1.95
CA GLU A 128 -5.32 -13.77 -2.21
C GLU A 128 -4.94 -13.87 -3.70
N GLY A 129 -4.16 -12.89 -4.17
CA GLY A 129 -3.72 -12.79 -5.56
C GLY A 129 -4.73 -12.25 -6.54
N LYS A 130 -6.03 -12.19 -6.19
CA LYS A 130 -7.07 -11.62 -7.05
C LYS A 130 -6.90 -10.12 -7.20
N ALA A 131 -7.24 -9.60 -8.38
CA ALA A 131 -7.19 -8.16 -8.64
C ALA A 131 -8.11 -7.41 -7.68
N ALA A 132 -7.61 -6.28 -7.19
CA ALA A 132 -8.36 -5.32 -6.39
C ALA A 132 -8.20 -3.93 -6.99
N TYR A 133 -9.31 -3.27 -7.25
CA TYR A 133 -9.34 -1.88 -7.71
C TYR A 133 -10.03 -1.02 -6.68
N VAL A 134 -9.41 0.09 -6.29
CA VAL A 134 -9.97 1.00 -5.29
C VAL A 134 -10.19 2.36 -5.90
N ALA A 135 -11.36 2.92 -5.68
CA ALA A 135 -11.70 4.25 -6.15
C ALA A 135 -12.14 5.15 -5.00
N GLY A 136 -11.90 6.45 -5.15
CA GLY A 136 -12.32 7.43 -4.15
C GLY A 136 -11.79 8.82 -4.45
N PHE A 137 -12.03 9.73 -3.52
CA PHE A 137 -11.65 11.13 -3.61
C PHE A 137 -10.66 11.46 -2.49
N PRO A 138 -9.36 11.59 -2.79
CA PRO A 138 -8.36 11.98 -1.81
C PRO A 138 -8.68 13.34 -1.17
N LYS A 139 -8.31 13.47 0.11
CA LYS A 139 -8.35 14.76 0.81
C LYS A 139 -7.39 15.74 0.14
N THR A 140 -7.78 17.01 0.08
CA THR A 140 -6.93 18.11 -0.39
C THR A 140 -5.65 18.22 0.44
N SER A 141 -4.55 18.57 -0.21
CA SER A 141 -3.25 18.82 0.40
C SER A 141 -2.67 20.12 -0.15
N ALA A 142 -1.50 20.53 0.31
CA ALA A 142 -0.81 21.71 -0.23
C ALA A 142 -0.57 21.62 -1.76
N ALA A 143 -0.40 20.40 -2.29
CA ALA A 143 -0.22 20.14 -3.73
C ALA A 143 -1.53 19.90 -4.48
N ILE A 144 -2.61 19.54 -3.77
CA ILE A 144 -3.92 19.21 -4.35
C ILE A 144 -4.95 20.12 -3.69
N ASN A 145 -5.35 21.18 -4.36
CA ASN A 145 -6.27 22.21 -3.84
C ASN A 145 -7.76 21.86 -3.94
N ARG A 146 -8.11 20.75 -4.61
CA ARG A 146 -9.47 20.18 -4.65
C ARG A 146 -9.42 18.67 -4.66
N SER A 147 -10.44 18.00 -4.12
CA SER A 147 -10.58 16.56 -4.22
C SER A 147 -10.76 16.13 -5.67
N ILE A 148 -9.85 15.31 -6.18
CA ILE A 148 -9.88 14.77 -7.54
C ILE A 148 -10.11 13.28 -7.44
N TYR A 149 -10.99 12.74 -8.29
CA TYR A 149 -11.22 11.30 -8.38
C TYR A 149 -9.91 10.54 -8.59
N ASN A 150 -9.66 9.53 -7.78
CA ASN A 150 -8.51 8.65 -7.85
C ASN A 150 -8.95 7.20 -8.00
N PHE A 151 -8.23 6.46 -8.83
CA PHE A 151 -8.44 5.04 -9.08
C PHE A 151 -7.09 4.33 -9.05
N THR A 152 -6.97 3.28 -8.26
CA THR A 152 -5.73 2.53 -8.07
C THR A 152 -5.98 1.05 -8.27
N ASP A 153 -5.01 0.37 -8.84
CA ASP A 153 -4.96 -1.08 -8.99
C ASP A 153 -4.03 -1.70 -7.95
N GLY A 154 -4.27 -2.97 -7.67
CA GLY A 154 -3.54 -3.77 -6.71
C GLY A 154 -4.11 -5.18 -6.66
N ARG A 155 -3.88 -5.87 -5.55
CA ARG A 155 -4.41 -7.23 -5.36
C ARG A 155 -4.88 -7.45 -3.93
N ILE A 156 -5.78 -8.41 -3.77
CA ILE A 156 -6.14 -8.92 -2.45
C ILE A 156 -4.92 -9.64 -1.88
N THR A 157 -4.56 -9.32 -0.65
CA THR A 157 -3.48 -9.97 0.09
C THR A 157 -4.00 -10.88 1.19
N ALA A 158 -5.20 -10.62 1.69
CA ALA A 158 -5.91 -11.51 2.60
C ALA A 158 -7.41 -11.16 2.69
N ASN A 159 -8.24 -12.13 3.04
CA ASN A 159 -9.65 -11.96 3.35
C ASN A 159 -10.01 -12.87 4.53
N ALA A 160 -9.82 -12.35 5.75
CA ALA A 160 -9.98 -13.11 6.97
C ALA A 160 -11.42 -13.54 7.24
N SER A 161 -11.58 -14.68 7.87
CA SER A 161 -12.89 -15.20 8.29
C SER A 161 -13.49 -14.38 9.45
N LYS A 162 -12.65 -13.68 10.22
CA LYS A 162 -13.04 -12.81 11.33
C LYS A 162 -12.49 -11.40 11.13
N PRO A 163 -13.19 -10.37 11.63
CA PRO A 163 -12.65 -9.02 11.64
C PRO A 163 -11.31 -8.92 12.37
N ILE A 164 -10.40 -8.09 11.82
CA ILE A 164 -9.08 -7.79 12.38
C ILE A 164 -9.20 -6.90 13.62
N ASN A 165 -10.23 -6.06 13.64
CA ASN A 165 -10.51 -5.09 14.70
C ASN A 165 -12.02 -4.91 14.91
N ASP A 166 -12.37 -4.11 15.94
CA ASP A 166 -13.75 -3.81 16.31
C ASP A 166 -14.53 -3.02 15.23
N ASP A 167 -13.84 -2.47 14.22
CA ASP A 167 -14.43 -1.73 13.12
C ASP A 167 -14.87 -2.63 11.94
N GLY A 168 -14.66 -3.94 12.04
CA GLY A 168 -15.17 -4.94 11.08
C GLY A 168 -14.30 -5.15 9.84
N TYR A 169 -13.07 -4.65 9.82
CA TYR A 169 -12.15 -4.85 8.71
C TYR A 169 -11.60 -6.27 8.66
N SER A 170 -11.67 -6.91 7.52
CA SER A 170 -11.10 -8.24 7.30
C SER A 170 -10.56 -8.45 5.88
N LEU A 171 -10.81 -7.52 4.95
CA LEU A 171 -10.27 -7.52 3.61
C LEU A 171 -8.99 -6.67 3.57
N VAL A 172 -7.88 -7.26 3.11
CA VAL A 172 -6.56 -6.62 3.03
C VAL A 172 -6.11 -6.60 1.56
N TYR A 173 -5.56 -5.49 1.10
CA TYR A 173 -5.13 -5.32 -0.30
C TYR A 173 -3.99 -4.30 -0.44
N SER A 174 -3.22 -4.43 -1.52
CA SER A 174 -1.95 -3.72 -1.75
C SER A 174 -2.06 -2.39 -2.51
N ASN A 175 -3.25 -1.88 -2.75
CA ASN A 175 -3.48 -0.66 -3.53
C ASN A 175 -2.79 0.57 -2.91
N ASN A 176 -2.36 1.51 -3.74
CA ASN A 176 -1.81 2.78 -3.26
C ASN A 176 -2.94 3.80 -3.01
N THR A 177 -3.55 3.75 -1.83
CA THR A 177 -4.67 4.64 -1.46
C THR A 177 -4.19 5.88 -0.69
N LEU A 178 -5.02 6.92 -0.68
CA LEU A 178 -4.74 8.18 -0.03
C LEU A 178 -5.82 8.51 1.00
N PRO A 179 -5.51 9.30 2.06
CA PRO A 179 -6.52 9.81 2.99
C PRO A 179 -7.66 10.51 2.25
N GLY A 180 -8.91 10.24 2.62
CA GLY A 180 -10.12 10.74 1.95
C GLY A 180 -10.77 9.74 1.00
N MET A 181 -10.08 8.67 0.58
CA MET A 181 -10.69 7.60 -0.21
C MET A 181 -11.58 6.66 0.60
N SER A 182 -11.58 6.78 1.94
CA SER A 182 -12.40 5.99 2.85
C SER A 182 -13.88 6.03 2.49
N GLY A 183 -14.53 4.87 2.48
CA GLY A 183 -15.92 4.67 2.06
C GLY A 183 -16.07 4.37 0.56
N GLY A 184 -15.02 4.48 -0.23
CA GLY A 184 -15.04 4.15 -1.66
C GLY A 184 -15.08 2.64 -1.94
N PRO A 185 -15.40 2.23 -3.19
CA PRO A 185 -15.50 0.82 -3.56
C PRO A 185 -14.12 0.14 -3.65
N VAL A 186 -14.08 -1.12 -3.21
CA VAL A 186 -13.11 -2.12 -3.63
C VAL A 186 -13.79 -3.02 -4.66
N LEU A 187 -13.26 -3.07 -5.88
CA LEU A 187 -13.85 -3.82 -6.99
C LEU A 187 -12.95 -4.98 -7.43
N ASN A 188 -13.57 -6.01 -7.98
CA ASN A 188 -12.88 -7.11 -8.63
C ASN A 188 -12.63 -6.81 -10.13
N GLU A 189 -12.03 -7.78 -10.83
CA GLU A 189 -11.74 -7.74 -12.27
C GLU A 189 -12.97 -7.64 -13.18
N ASN A 190 -14.17 -7.83 -12.65
CA ASN A 190 -15.45 -7.68 -13.37
C ASN A 190 -16.14 -6.35 -13.10
N GLY A 191 -15.50 -5.43 -12.35
CA GLY A 191 -16.09 -4.16 -11.95
C GLY A 191 -17.20 -4.29 -10.91
N GLU A 192 -17.24 -5.40 -10.17
CA GLU A 192 -18.23 -5.66 -9.12
C GLU A 192 -17.63 -5.25 -7.76
N VAL A 193 -18.45 -4.64 -6.91
CA VAL A 193 -18.02 -4.24 -5.56
C VAL A 193 -17.90 -5.46 -4.67
N VAL A 194 -16.70 -5.72 -4.17
CA VAL A 194 -16.38 -6.81 -3.22
C VAL A 194 -16.05 -6.30 -1.83
N GLY A 195 -15.87 -4.98 -1.65
CA GLY A 195 -15.60 -4.38 -0.34
C GLY A 195 -15.79 -2.88 -0.32
N ILE A 196 -15.75 -2.34 0.89
CA ILE A 196 -15.75 -0.91 1.18
C ILE A 196 -14.37 -0.55 1.75
N HIS A 197 -13.67 0.40 1.11
CA HIS A 197 -12.38 0.87 1.58
C HIS A 197 -12.54 1.62 2.91
N GLY A 198 -11.82 1.19 3.92
CA GLY A 198 -11.88 1.79 5.24
C GLY A 198 -10.66 2.65 5.55
N MET A 199 -9.53 2.03 5.76
CA MET A 199 -8.31 2.69 6.20
C MET A 199 -7.14 2.36 5.27
N ALA A 200 -6.37 3.40 4.92
CA ALA A 200 -5.00 3.18 4.45
C ALA A 200 -4.12 2.94 5.68
N ASP A 201 -3.22 1.98 5.64
CA ASP A 201 -2.15 1.88 6.62
C ASP A 201 -1.20 3.04 6.40
N THR A 202 -1.45 4.14 7.12
CA THR A 202 -0.66 5.38 7.07
C THR A 202 0.60 5.31 7.92
N ARG A 203 0.88 4.17 8.59
CA ARG A 203 2.13 4.02 9.30
C ARG A 203 3.25 4.07 8.28
N ALA A 204 3.88 5.26 8.19
CA ALA A 204 5.21 5.36 7.63
C ALA A 204 6.03 4.25 8.28
N ALA A 205 6.83 3.53 7.49
CA ALA A 205 7.85 2.69 8.08
C ALA A 205 8.63 3.62 9.02
N GLU A 206 8.38 3.50 10.33
CA GLU A 206 9.27 4.06 11.32
C GLU A 206 10.61 3.43 10.98
N SER A 207 11.55 4.27 10.60
CA SER A 207 12.91 3.85 10.32
C SER A 207 13.35 3.06 11.52
N SER A 208 13.43 1.74 11.37
CA SER A 208 14.08 0.91 12.38
C SER A 208 15.46 1.50 12.55
N SER A 209 15.81 1.87 13.77
CA SER A 209 16.97 2.63 14.18
C SER A 209 18.34 1.97 13.88
N ILE A 210 18.38 0.91 13.09
CA ILE A 210 19.58 0.12 12.83
C ILE A 210 20.42 0.69 11.69
N ASN A 211 19.82 1.41 10.73
CA ASN A 211 20.58 2.07 9.68
C ASN A 211 19.74 3.18 9.02
N GLN A 212 19.95 4.43 9.43
CA GLN A 212 19.19 5.61 8.95
C GLN A 212 19.33 5.85 7.43
N ASN A 213 20.21 5.12 6.76
CA ASN A 213 20.47 5.25 5.33
C ASN A 213 19.69 4.27 4.44
N ILE A 214 18.88 3.36 5.02
CA ILE A 214 18.14 2.36 4.24
C ILE A 214 16.66 2.48 4.57
N GLN A 215 15.85 2.86 3.59
CA GLN A 215 14.39 2.83 3.72
C GLN A 215 13.82 1.51 3.20
N ILE A 216 13.01 0.89 4.02
CA ILE A 216 12.28 -0.33 3.72
C ILE A 216 11.05 0.02 2.90
N ALA A 217 10.71 -0.80 1.92
CA ALA A 217 9.43 -0.70 1.21
C ALA A 217 8.28 -0.70 2.23
N LYS A 218 7.39 0.28 2.12
CA LYS A 218 6.17 0.28 2.91
C LYS A 218 5.44 -1.03 2.61
N THR A 219 5.31 -1.89 3.59
CA THR A 219 4.37 -3.01 3.56
C THR A 219 2.97 -2.51 3.94
N GLY A 220 2.62 -1.29 3.51
CA GLY A 220 1.35 -0.65 3.79
C GLY A 220 0.24 -1.39 3.07
N PHE A 221 -0.54 -2.16 3.81
CA PHE A 221 -1.77 -2.73 3.32
C PHE A 221 -2.92 -1.79 3.66
N ASN A 222 -3.91 -1.79 2.78
CA ASN A 222 -5.17 -1.14 3.03
C ASN A 222 -6.15 -2.13 3.61
N LEU A 223 -7.04 -1.63 4.44
CA LEU A 223 -8.08 -2.40 5.09
C LEU A 223 -9.45 -2.02 4.54
N GLY A 224 -10.26 -3.04 4.27
CA GLY A 224 -11.64 -2.88 3.84
C GLY A 224 -12.60 -3.82 4.56
N ILE A 225 -13.87 -3.50 4.48
CA ILE A 225 -14.95 -4.34 4.98
C ILE A 225 -15.51 -5.14 3.80
N PRO A 226 -15.50 -6.49 3.84
CA PRO A 226 -16.09 -7.30 2.78
C PRO A 226 -17.56 -6.97 2.55
N ILE A 227 -17.99 -6.90 1.30
CA ILE A 227 -19.36 -6.49 0.96
C ILE A 227 -20.40 -7.46 1.52
N ASN A 228 -20.14 -8.78 1.53
CA ASN A 228 -21.06 -9.75 2.10
C ASN A 228 -21.27 -9.54 3.60
N THR A 229 -20.21 -9.19 4.34
CA THR A 229 -20.28 -8.82 5.77
C THR A 229 -21.13 -7.56 5.96
N SER A 230 -20.86 -6.53 5.14
CA SER A 230 -21.63 -5.28 5.16
C SER A 230 -23.11 -5.50 4.93
N LEU A 231 -23.47 -6.29 3.92
CA LEU A 231 -24.87 -6.56 3.57
C LEU A 231 -25.58 -7.36 4.66
N ARG A 232 -24.92 -8.37 5.28
CA ARG A 232 -25.50 -9.14 6.40
C ARG A 232 -25.80 -8.24 7.60
N LEU A 233 -24.87 -7.35 7.96
CA LEU A 233 -25.04 -6.44 9.09
C LEU A 233 -26.10 -5.37 8.81
N LEU A 234 -26.20 -4.87 7.59
CA LEU A 234 -27.25 -3.95 7.17
C LEU A 234 -28.65 -4.60 7.28
N ALA A 235 -28.77 -5.83 6.79
CA ALA A 235 -30.03 -6.59 6.88
C ALA A 235 -30.42 -6.85 8.33
N SER A 236 -29.49 -7.22 9.21
CA SER A 236 -29.75 -7.41 10.65
C SER A 236 -30.13 -6.09 11.37
N SER A 237 -29.70 -4.96 10.82
CA SER A 237 -30.02 -3.61 11.32
C SER A 237 -31.27 -3.00 10.64
N GLN A 238 -32.11 -3.84 10.00
CA GLN A 238 -33.33 -3.44 9.30
C GLN A 238 -33.12 -2.47 8.12
N VAL A 239 -31.91 -2.43 7.56
CA VAL A 239 -31.59 -1.68 6.34
C VAL A 239 -31.60 -2.66 5.17
N ASP A 240 -32.74 -2.84 4.53
CA ASP A 240 -32.86 -3.71 3.36
C ASP A 240 -32.41 -2.97 2.10
N LEU A 241 -31.32 -3.43 1.51
CA LEU A 241 -30.80 -2.91 0.25
C LEU A 241 -31.40 -3.63 -0.98
N GLY A 242 -32.26 -4.65 -0.78
CA GLY A 242 -32.84 -5.44 -1.87
C GLY A 242 -31.81 -6.32 -2.61
N VAL A 243 -30.61 -6.52 -2.03
CA VAL A 243 -29.54 -7.34 -2.59
C VAL A 243 -29.51 -8.68 -1.86
N LYS A 244 -29.54 -9.81 -2.61
CA LYS A 244 -29.35 -11.13 -2.01
C LYS A 244 -27.91 -11.26 -1.52
N VAL A 245 -27.75 -11.51 -0.23
CA VAL A 245 -26.45 -11.82 0.37
C VAL A 245 -26.11 -13.27 0.01
N PRO A 246 -24.95 -13.56 -0.60
CA PRO A 246 -24.49 -14.92 -0.78
C PRO A 246 -24.43 -15.64 0.57
N SER A 247 -24.81 -16.93 0.60
CA SER A 247 -24.65 -17.75 1.80
C SER A 247 -23.17 -17.82 2.17
N ALA A 248 -22.83 -17.51 3.42
CA ALA A 248 -21.46 -17.63 3.87
C ALA A 248 -21.01 -19.10 3.81
N PRO A 249 -19.83 -19.41 3.27
CA PRO A 249 -19.22 -20.70 3.52
C PRO A 249 -19.03 -20.87 5.03
N VAL A 250 -19.43 -21.99 5.60
CA VAL A 250 -19.16 -22.32 7.00
C VAL A 250 -17.67 -22.66 7.09
N ALA A 251 -16.85 -21.67 7.47
CA ALA A 251 -15.45 -21.93 7.77
C ALA A 251 -15.37 -22.75 9.07
N THR A 252 -14.99 -24.02 8.95
CA THR A 252 -14.86 -24.95 10.08
C THR A 252 -13.52 -24.83 10.83
N GLY A 253 -12.63 -23.91 10.43
CA GLY A 253 -11.31 -23.68 11.03
C GLY A 253 -10.67 -22.36 10.61
N LEU A 254 -9.55 -22.04 11.25
CA LEU A 254 -8.73 -20.88 10.85
C LEU A 254 -8.08 -21.15 9.48
N ARG A 255 -8.10 -20.14 8.61
CA ARG A 255 -7.53 -20.17 7.27
C ARG A 255 -6.11 -19.57 7.28
N ALA A 256 -5.37 -19.76 6.19
CA ALA A 256 -4.06 -19.15 6.00
C ALA A 256 -4.10 -17.62 6.22
N ASP A 257 -5.14 -16.96 5.71
CA ASP A 257 -5.37 -15.52 5.85
C ASP A 257 -5.52 -15.08 7.31
N ASP A 258 -6.17 -15.90 8.15
CA ASP A 258 -6.35 -15.58 9.58
C ASP A 258 -5.00 -15.54 10.29
N PHE A 259 -4.13 -16.54 10.04
CA PHE A 259 -2.77 -16.57 10.58
C PHE A 259 -1.90 -15.46 10.01
N TYR A 260 -1.99 -15.20 8.71
CA TYR A 260 -1.27 -14.10 8.07
C TYR A 260 -1.58 -12.76 8.74
N ILE A 261 -2.84 -12.46 8.97
CA ILE A 261 -3.29 -11.22 9.63
C ILE A 261 -2.80 -11.15 11.08
N GLN A 262 -2.91 -12.23 11.85
CA GLN A 262 -2.40 -12.29 13.23
C GLN A 262 -0.88 -12.04 13.26
N GLY A 263 -0.14 -12.66 12.33
CA GLY A 263 1.30 -12.45 12.19
C GLY A 263 1.65 -11.00 11.87
N ARG A 264 0.88 -10.36 10.98
CA ARG A 264 1.03 -8.94 10.65
C ARG A 264 0.78 -8.01 11.84
N GLU A 265 -0.26 -8.29 12.62
CA GLU A 265 -0.55 -7.53 13.83
C GLU A 265 0.59 -7.63 14.86
N LYS A 266 1.13 -8.84 15.07
CA LYS A 266 2.27 -9.08 15.96
C LYS A 266 3.56 -8.39 15.44
N LEU A 267 3.83 -8.46 14.14
CA LEU A 267 4.93 -7.74 13.50
C LEU A 267 4.83 -6.23 13.78
N ASN A 268 3.65 -5.64 13.62
CA ASN A 268 3.42 -4.22 13.88
C ASN A 268 3.60 -3.84 15.37
N LYS A 269 3.39 -4.79 16.29
CA LYS A 269 3.64 -4.61 17.74
C LYS A 269 5.09 -4.88 18.14
N GLY A 270 5.93 -5.31 17.21
CA GLY A 270 7.33 -5.71 17.49
C GLY A 270 7.49 -7.09 18.10
N ASP A 271 6.42 -7.89 18.20
CA ASP A 271 6.47 -9.29 18.65
C ASP A 271 6.87 -10.20 17.47
N TYR A 272 8.14 -10.09 17.09
CA TYR A 272 8.68 -10.76 15.90
C TYR A 272 8.65 -12.29 15.99
N GLN A 273 8.90 -12.86 17.19
CA GLN A 273 8.92 -14.31 17.36
C GLN A 273 7.54 -14.94 17.16
N SER A 274 6.51 -14.34 17.76
CA SER A 274 5.13 -14.80 17.59
C SER A 274 4.62 -14.54 16.18
N ALA A 275 5.05 -13.46 15.52
CA ALA A 275 4.71 -13.18 14.14
C ALA A 275 5.25 -14.26 13.19
N ILE A 276 6.49 -14.71 13.36
CA ILE A 276 7.07 -15.81 12.58
C ILE A 276 6.27 -17.10 12.74
N GLN A 277 5.79 -17.41 13.95
CA GLN A 277 4.98 -18.60 14.18
C GLN A 277 3.67 -18.55 13.37
N ASP A 278 2.99 -17.41 13.38
CA ASP A 278 1.76 -17.24 12.63
C ASP A 278 2.01 -17.29 11.12
N PHE A 279 3.06 -16.64 10.60
CA PHE A 279 3.41 -16.75 9.18
C PHE A 279 3.80 -18.18 8.79
N ASN A 280 4.41 -18.95 9.68
CA ASN A 280 4.67 -20.37 9.44
C ASN A 280 3.35 -21.15 9.26
N GLN A 281 2.36 -20.89 10.12
CA GLN A 281 1.04 -21.52 10.00
C GLN A 281 0.33 -21.09 8.71
N ALA A 282 0.39 -19.80 8.36
CA ALA A 282 -0.15 -19.30 7.09
C ALA A 282 0.47 -20.02 5.89
N ILE A 283 1.80 -20.14 5.85
CA ILE A 283 2.54 -20.82 4.78
C ILE A 283 2.27 -22.34 4.79
N GLN A 284 2.12 -22.95 5.94
CA GLN A 284 1.78 -24.38 6.04
C GLN A 284 0.41 -24.67 5.43
N LEU A 285 -0.57 -23.77 5.65
CA LEU A 285 -1.91 -23.89 5.11
C LEU A 285 -2.00 -23.47 3.63
N ASN A 286 -1.19 -22.50 3.21
CA ASN A 286 -1.06 -22.06 1.82
C ASN A 286 0.43 -21.92 1.45
N PRO A 287 1.08 -22.98 0.89
CA PRO A 287 2.47 -22.95 0.48
C PRO A 287 2.80 -21.94 -0.64
N ASN A 288 1.80 -21.41 -1.32
CA ASN A 288 1.95 -20.41 -2.38
C ASN A 288 1.60 -18.99 -1.89
N TYR A 289 1.68 -18.72 -0.59
CA TYR A 289 1.36 -17.43 0.00
C TYR A 289 2.57 -16.49 -0.05
N ASP A 290 2.77 -15.81 -1.18
CA ASP A 290 3.91 -14.90 -1.42
C ASP A 290 3.99 -13.74 -0.42
N ASP A 291 2.85 -13.14 -0.03
CA ASP A 291 2.80 -12.09 1.00
C ASP A 291 3.19 -12.60 2.40
N ALA A 292 2.88 -13.86 2.72
CA ALA A 292 3.31 -14.46 3.98
C ALA A 292 4.82 -14.71 4.01
N TYR A 293 5.41 -15.14 2.89
CA TYR A 293 6.86 -15.23 2.76
C TYR A 293 7.52 -13.85 2.85
N LEU A 294 7.00 -12.83 2.14
CA LEU A 294 7.50 -11.46 2.26
C LEU A 294 7.49 -10.99 3.71
N SER A 295 6.35 -11.13 4.39
CA SER A 295 6.18 -10.64 5.76
C SER A 295 7.07 -11.40 6.75
N ARG A 296 7.24 -12.72 6.58
CA ARG A 296 8.16 -13.52 7.39
C ARG A 296 9.61 -13.11 7.14
N GLY A 297 9.99 -12.86 5.88
CA GLY A 297 11.31 -12.36 5.52
C GLY A 297 11.62 -11.01 6.18
N VAL A 298 10.68 -10.05 6.12
CA VAL A 298 10.81 -8.76 6.81
C VAL A 298 10.96 -8.96 8.32
N THR A 299 10.18 -9.86 8.92
CA THR A 299 10.23 -10.15 10.35
C THR A 299 11.57 -10.78 10.76
N ARG A 300 12.09 -11.73 9.96
CA ARG A 300 13.41 -12.35 10.18
C ARG A 300 14.55 -11.33 10.09
N ARG A 301 14.51 -10.44 9.09
CA ARG A 301 15.48 -9.37 8.98
C ARG A 301 15.47 -8.46 10.21
N ASN A 302 14.31 -8.09 10.73
CA ASN A 302 14.19 -7.28 11.96
C ASN A 302 14.78 -7.99 13.20
N LEU A 303 14.86 -9.31 13.19
CA LEU A 303 15.57 -10.12 14.19
C LEU A 303 17.06 -10.34 13.88
N GLY A 304 17.57 -9.82 12.75
CA GLY A 304 18.96 -10.03 12.30
C GLY A 304 19.19 -11.33 11.53
N ASP A 305 18.15 -12.14 11.29
CA ASP A 305 18.23 -13.35 10.44
C ASP A 305 18.16 -12.98 8.96
N ASN A 306 19.22 -12.33 8.46
CA ASN A 306 19.29 -11.87 7.07
C ASN A 306 19.35 -13.04 6.07
N GLN A 307 19.90 -14.20 6.46
CA GLN A 307 19.93 -15.38 5.59
C GLN A 307 18.53 -15.99 5.44
N GLY A 308 17.82 -16.17 6.54
CA GLY A 308 16.42 -16.63 6.51
C GLY A 308 15.49 -15.66 5.78
N ALA A 309 15.72 -14.36 5.92
CA ALA A 309 14.98 -13.34 5.19
C ALA A 309 15.19 -13.46 3.67
N SER A 310 16.44 -13.60 3.21
CA SER A 310 16.76 -13.78 1.79
C SER A 310 16.09 -15.03 1.22
N ALA A 311 16.11 -16.16 1.95
CA ALA A 311 15.44 -17.38 1.53
C ALA A 311 13.92 -17.22 1.39
N ASP A 312 13.29 -16.47 2.30
CA ASP A 312 11.86 -16.16 2.20
C ASP A 312 11.53 -15.26 1.00
N TYR A 313 12.34 -14.24 0.72
CA TYR A 313 12.16 -13.40 -0.46
C TYR A 313 12.36 -14.19 -1.76
N ASP A 314 13.30 -15.13 -1.80
CA ASP A 314 13.48 -16.01 -2.95
C ASP A 314 12.25 -16.91 -3.18
N GLN A 315 11.59 -17.37 -2.12
CA GLN A 315 10.32 -18.10 -2.23
C GLN A 315 9.20 -17.21 -2.73
N ALA A 316 9.04 -16.01 -2.16
CA ALA A 316 8.04 -15.05 -2.61
C ALA A 316 8.19 -14.73 -4.11
N LEU A 317 9.42 -14.52 -4.59
CA LEU A 317 9.70 -14.24 -6.01
C LEU A 317 9.52 -15.45 -6.93
N ARG A 318 9.67 -16.67 -6.43
CA ARG A 318 9.31 -17.88 -7.21
C ARG A 318 7.80 -17.98 -7.45
N ILE A 319 7.01 -17.58 -6.46
CA ILE A 319 5.55 -17.60 -6.53
C ILE A 319 5.06 -16.40 -7.37
N ALA A 320 5.56 -15.20 -7.08
CA ALA A 320 5.19 -13.94 -7.71
C ALA A 320 6.41 -13.20 -8.29
N PRO A 321 6.87 -13.55 -9.52
CA PRO A 321 8.08 -12.97 -10.12
C PRO A 321 8.02 -11.46 -10.36
N ASN A 322 6.83 -10.87 -10.43
CA ASN A 322 6.62 -9.44 -10.65
C ASN A 322 6.29 -8.67 -9.37
N PHE A 323 6.73 -9.14 -8.21
CA PHE A 323 6.50 -8.50 -6.93
C PHE A 323 7.62 -7.50 -6.59
N ALA A 324 7.47 -6.25 -7.03
CA ALA A 324 8.51 -5.22 -6.94
C ALA A 324 9.01 -4.99 -5.50
N GLU A 325 8.11 -5.01 -4.51
CA GLU A 325 8.44 -4.80 -3.10
C GLU A 325 9.36 -5.89 -2.54
N VAL A 326 9.21 -7.13 -3.00
CA VAL A 326 10.08 -8.24 -2.59
C VAL A 326 11.50 -8.03 -3.11
N TYR A 327 11.65 -7.61 -4.37
CA TYR A 327 12.97 -7.24 -4.90
C TYR A 327 13.62 -6.14 -4.07
N VAL A 328 12.88 -5.08 -3.69
CA VAL A 328 13.47 -4.03 -2.85
C VAL A 328 13.90 -4.56 -1.50
N ASN A 329 13.06 -5.35 -0.82
CA ASN A 329 13.40 -5.90 0.51
C ASN A 329 14.59 -6.86 0.43
N ARG A 330 14.68 -7.69 -0.62
CA ARG A 330 15.86 -8.56 -0.85
C ARG A 330 17.10 -7.72 -1.15
N GLY A 331 16.98 -6.67 -1.95
CA GLY A 331 18.07 -5.74 -2.23
C GLY A 331 18.59 -5.04 -0.97
N VAL A 332 17.70 -4.60 -0.08
CA VAL A 332 18.08 -4.04 1.23
C VAL A 332 18.87 -5.07 2.03
N THR A 333 18.35 -6.30 2.14
CA THR A 333 19.01 -7.39 2.89
C THR A 333 20.39 -7.72 2.30
N ARG A 334 20.51 -7.78 0.96
CA ARG A 334 21.80 -7.97 0.27
C ARG A 334 22.77 -6.84 0.58
N SER A 335 22.29 -5.60 0.57
CA SER A 335 23.09 -4.44 0.91
C SER A 335 23.62 -4.48 2.35
N GLU A 336 22.79 -4.91 3.31
CA GLU A 336 23.18 -5.13 4.71
C GLU A 336 24.22 -6.25 4.86
N LEU A 337 24.14 -7.29 4.04
CA LEU A 337 25.12 -8.37 3.97
C LEU A 337 26.41 -8.00 3.20
N GLY A 338 26.50 -6.77 2.65
CA GLY A 338 27.65 -6.29 1.89
C GLY A 338 27.60 -6.55 0.39
N ASP A 339 26.60 -7.30 -0.11
CA ASP A 339 26.41 -7.53 -1.55
C ASP A 339 25.72 -6.32 -2.21
N LYS A 340 26.46 -5.22 -2.38
CA LYS A 340 25.94 -3.98 -2.98
C LYS A 340 25.59 -4.15 -4.48
N GLN A 341 26.32 -4.98 -5.18
CA GLN A 341 26.05 -5.24 -6.61
C GLN A 341 24.76 -6.04 -6.80
N GLY A 342 24.55 -7.09 -6.00
CA GLY A 342 23.31 -7.84 -5.98
C GLY A 342 22.11 -6.99 -5.54
N ALA A 343 22.32 -6.07 -4.59
CA ALA A 343 21.29 -5.10 -4.19
C ALA A 343 20.88 -4.18 -5.35
N ILE A 344 21.84 -3.62 -6.09
CA ILE A 344 21.57 -2.78 -7.27
C ILE A 344 20.80 -3.57 -8.34
N ALA A 345 21.14 -4.85 -8.56
CA ALA A 345 20.42 -5.70 -9.51
C ALA A 345 18.96 -5.89 -9.09
N ASP A 346 18.69 -6.13 -7.81
CA ASP A 346 17.33 -6.26 -7.28
C ASP A 346 16.54 -4.94 -7.39
N TYR A 347 17.14 -3.79 -7.06
CA TYR A 347 16.49 -2.49 -7.25
C TYR A 347 16.18 -2.20 -8.72
N ASN A 348 17.04 -2.63 -9.66
CA ASN A 348 16.78 -2.50 -11.08
C ASN A 348 15.54 -3.30 -11.48
N GLN A 349 15.39 -4.55 -11.00
CA GLN A 349 14.20 -5.36 -11.26
C GLN A 349 12.94 -4.71 -10.67
N ALA A 350 13.01 -4.22 -9.44
CA ALA A 350 11.91 -3.51 -8.81
C ALA A 350 11.46 -2.28 -9.63
N LEU A 351 12.41 -1.49 -10.12
CA LEU A 351 12.14 -0.28 -10.91
C LEU A 351 11.69 -0.58 -12.35
N GLN A 352 12.07 -1.72 -12.90
CA GLN A 352 11.54 -2.21 -14.18
C GLN A 352 10.06 -2.59 -14.06
N ILE A 353 9.67 -3.19 -12.92
CA ILE A 353 8.28 -3.58 -12.64
C ILE A 353 7.45 -2.33 -12.29
N ASN A 354 7.96 -1.49 -11.38
CA ASN A 354 7.29 -0.27 -10.94
C ASN A 354 8.26 0.92 -10.93
N PRO A 355 8.23 1.76 -11.97
CA PRO A 355 9.11 2.93 -12.09
C PRO A 355 8.83 4.06 -11.08
N ASN A 356 7.76 3.99 -10.31
CA ASN A 356 7.35 5.05 -9.38
C ASN A 356 7.73 4.75 -7.92
N LEU A 357 8.67 3.86 -7.67
CA LEU A 357 9.14 3.50 -6.32
C LEU A 357 10.28 4.43 -5.87
N ALA A 358 9.94 5.58 -5.26
CA ALA A 358 10.93 6.56 -4.78
C ALA A 358 12.00 5.93 -3.88
N TYR A 359 11.60 5.01 -3.00
CA TYR A 359 12.51 4.33 -2.07
C TYR A 359 13.44 3.34 -2.77
N ALA A 360 13.06 2.76 -3.91
CA ALA A 360 13.94 1.89 -4.70
C ALA A 360 15.07 2.70 -5.36
N TYR A 361 14.75 3.86 -5.93
CA TYR A 361 15.76 4.81 -6.40
C TYR A 361 16.67 5.28 -5.27
N TYR A 362 16.10 5.67 -4.12
CA TYR A 362 16.87 6.09 -2.96
C TYR A 362 17.88 5.02 -2.50
N ASN A 363 17.43 3.77 -2.34
CA ASN A 363 18.29 2.67 -1.90
C ASN A 363 19.34 2.31 -2.96
N ARG A 364 18.99 2.34 -4.27
CA ARG A 364 19.96 2.13 -5.35
C ARG A 364 21.01 3.24 -5.38
N GLY A 365 20.59 4.49 -5.22
CA GLY A 365 21.51 5.63 -5.10
C GLY A 365 22.45 5.49 -3.92
N THR A 366 21.95 5.03 -2.77
CA THR A 366 22.80 4.74 -1.59
C THR A 366 23.82 3.64 -1.87
N ALA A 367 23.40 2.53 -2.47
CA ALA A 367 24.31 1.44 -2.83
C ALA A 367 25.37 1.87 -3.87
N ARG A 368 24.99 2.69 -4.86
CA ARG A 368 25.91 3.27 -5.84
C ARG A 368 26.92 4.20 -5.18
N TYR A 369 26.47 5.08 -4.29
CA TYR A 369 27.35 5.96 -3.54
C TYR A 369 28.39 5.18 -2.72
N GLU A 370 27.96 4.13 -2.02
CA GLU A 370 28.85 3.25 -1.24
C GLU A 370 29.88 2.49 -2.10
N LEU A 371 29.59 2.30 -3.39
CA LEU A 371 30.52 1.75 -4.38
C LEU A 371 31.36 2.82 -5.10
N GLY A 372 31.21 4.12 -4.74
CA GLY A 372 31.93 5.24 -5.35
C GLY A 372 31.33 5.79 -6.65
N ASP A 373 30.18 5.27 -7.10
CA ASP A 373 29.44 5.84 -8.24
C ASP A 373 28.64 7.07 -7.83
N ASN A 374 29.36 8.18 -7.61
CA ASN A 374 28.78 9.45 -7.17
C ASN A 374 27.75 10.01 -8.17
N GLN A 375 28.03 9.90 -9.47
CA GLN A 375 27.16 10.43 -10.53
C GLN A 375 25.86 9.60 -10.64
N GLY A 376 25.96 8.27 -10.62
CA GLY A 376 24.82 7.38 -10.61
C GLY A 376 23.95 7.53 -9.35
N ALA A 377 24.59 7.78 -8.21
CA ALA A 377 23.88 8.06 -6.96
C ALA A 377 23.05 9.36 -7.04
N ILE A 378 23.66 10.46 -7.56
CA ILE A 378 22.95 11.73 -7.77
C ILE A 378 21.76 11.55 -8.71
N ALA A 379 21.92 10.80 -9.81
CA ALA A 379 20.84 10.54 -10.75
C ALA A 379 19.68 9.79 -10.08
N ASP A 380 19.97 8.78 -9.28
CA ASP A 380 18.94 8.01 -8.56
C ASP A 380 18.23 8.85 -7.49
N TYR A 381 18.96 9.67 -6.72
CA TYR A 381 18.31 10.57 -5.77
C TYR A 381 17.46 11.65 -6.46
N ASN A 382 17.83 12.10 -7.67
CA ASN A 382 17.00 13.01 -8.46
C ASN A 382 15.64 12.35 -8.80
N GLU A 383 15.64 11.09 -9.23
CA GLU A 383 14.40 10.37 -9.52
C GLU A 383 13.57 10.13 -8.24
N ALA A 384 14.22 9.77 -7.13
CA ALA A 384 13.53 9.65 -5.84
C ALA A 384 12.83 10.95 -5.45
N LEU A 385 13.49 12.09 -5.62
CA LEU A 385 12.97 13.42 -5.30
C LEU A 385 11.94 13.93 -6.31
N ARG A 386 12.03 13.52 -7.58
CA ARG A 386 10.99 13.80 -8.59
C ARG A 386 9.67 13.12 -8.19
N ILE A 387 9.74 11.87 -7.68
CA ILE A 387 8.57 11.10 -7.26
C ILE A 387 8.06 11.59 -5.89
N ASN A 388 8.96 11.84 -4.94
CA ASN A 388 8.63 12.34 -3.61
C ASN A 388 9.43 13.60 -3.26
N PRO A 389 8.92 14.81 -3.58
CA PRO A 389 9.62 16.07 -3.30
C PRO A 389 9.83 16.39 -1.81
N ASN A 390 9.18 15.68 -0.91
CA ASN A 390 9.30 15.86 0.55
C ASN A 390 10.18 14.79 1.22
N TYR A 391 11.11 14.18 0.49
CA TYR A 391 11.99 13.13 0.96
C TYR A 391 13.28 13.73 1.56
N ALA A 392 13.26 14.12 2.85
CA ALA A 392 14.36 14.79 3.52
C ALA A 392 15.68 14.00 3.47
N GLU A 393 15.61 12.68 3.67
CA GLU A 393 16.78 11.80 3.64
C GLU A 393 17.41 11.72 2.23
N ALA A 394 16.58 11.77 1.18
CA ALA A 394 17.09 11.77 -0.19
C ALA A 394 17.83 13.06 -0.53
N TYR A 395 17.35 14.21 -0.08
CA TYR A 395 18.12 15.47 -0.18
C TYR A 395 19.43 15.38 0.57
N ASN A 396 19.41 14.96 1.85
CA ASN A 396 20.64 14.78 2.63
C ASN A 396 21.62 13.85 1.94
N ASN A 397 21.16 12.73 1.43
CA ASN A 397 22.04 11.74 0.79
C ASN A 397 22.52 12.17 -0.60
N ARG A 398 21.75 13.00 -1.35
CA ARG A 398 22.22 13.60 -2.61
C ARG A 398 23.33 14.66 -2.36
N GLY A 399 23.24 15.38 -1.26
CA GLY A 399 24.26 16.35 -0.87
C GLY A 399 25.64 15.71 -0.61
N ARG A 400 25.68 14.45 -0.15
CA ARG A 400 26.96 13.76 0.14
C ARG A 400 27.82 13.55 -1.12
N PRO A 401 27.37 12.87 -2.17
CA PRO A 401 28.17 12.72 -3.39
C PRO A 401 28.46 14.06 -4.08
N ARG A 402 27.59 15.09 -3.98
CA ARG A 402 27.89 16.43 -4.45
C ARG A 402 29.06 17.06 -3.70
N ASN A 403 29.07 16.92 -2.36
CA ASN A 403 30.18 17.36 -1.55
C ASN A 403 31.49 16.66 -1.91
N ASP A 404 31.45 15.34 -2.13
CA ASP A 404 32.62 14.54 -2.50
C ASP A 404 33.17 14.89 -3.89
N LEU A 405 32.30 15.38 -4.78
CA LEU A 405 32.66 15.91 -6.10
C LEU A 405 33.12 17.40 -6.06
N GLY A 406 33.14 18.04 -4.89
CA GLY A 406 33.52 19.45 -4.71
C GLY A 406 32.42 20.45 -5.01
N ASP A 407 31.19 20.00 -5.34
CA ASP A 407 30.05 20.88 -5.55
C ASP A 407 29.39 21.23 -4.20
N TYR A 408 30.16 21.97 -3.38
CA TYR A 408 29.73 22.29 -2.02
C TYR A 408 28.50 23.18 -1.97
N GLN A 409 28.30 24.07 -2.96
CA GLN A 409 27.14 24.96 -3.00
C GLN A 409 25.84 24.17 -3.24
N SER A 410 25.84 23.28 -4.20
CA SER A 410 24.66 22.40 -4.45
C SER A 410 24.43 21.44 -3.29
N ALA A 411 25.50 20.96 -2.62
CA ALA A 411 25.37 20.13 -1.43
C ALA A 411 24.70 20.91 -0.28
N ILE A 412 25.11 22.17 -0.02
CA ILE A 412 24.48 23.03 0.99
C ILE A 412 23.01 23.30 0.66
N ALA A 413 22.68 23.52 -0.61
CA ALA A 413 21.28 23.69 -1.03
C ALA A 413 20.44 22.44 -0.72
N ASP A 414 20.97 21.24 -0.98
CA ASP A 414 20.31 19.98 -0.65
C ASP A 414 20.11 19.81 0.85
N TYR A 415 21.14 20.08 1.67
CA TYR A 415 21.00 20.00 3.13
C TYR A 415 20.01 21.04 3.66
N ASN A 416 19.92 22.22 3.06
CA ASN A 416 18.91 23.22 3.41
C ASN A 416 17.50 22.69 3.18
N GLU A 417 17.23 22.03 2.03
CA GLU A 417 15.93 21.43 1.76
C GLU A 417 15.65 20.26 2.70
N ALA A 418 16.63 19.40 2.98
CA ALA A 418 16.49 18.34 3.98
C ALA A 418 16.06 18.89 5.35
N LEU A 419 16.70 19.98 5.79
CA LEU A 419 16.43 20.64 7.07
C LEU A 419 15.14 21.47 7.08
N ARG A 420 14.70 21.98 5.94
CA ARG A 420 13.38 22.61 5.79
C ARG A 420 12.26 21.59 6.00
N ILE A 421 12.43 20.37 5.46
CA ILE A 421 11.46 19.28 5.58
C ILE A 421 11.53 18.64 6.97
N ASN A 422 12.74 18.32 7.45
CA ASN A 422 12.97 17.73 8.76
C ASN A 422 14.04 18.53 9.55
N PRO A 423 13.63 19.50 10.40
CA PRO A 423 14.55 20.31 11.20
C PRO A 423 15.34 19.55 12.27
N ASN A 424 14.99 18.28 12.54
CA ASN A 424 15.66 17.44 13.54
C ASN A 424 16.65 16.43 12.92
N LEU A 425 16.95 16.55 11.64
CA LEU A 425 17.87 15.66 10.94
C LEU A 425 19.33 16.03 11.27
N ALA A 426 19.87 15.46 12.36
CA ALA A 426 21.20 15.76 12.89
C ALA A 426 22.31 15.59 11.85
N TYR A 427 22.22 14.54 11.03
CA TYR A 427 23.17 14.27 9.94
C TYR A 427 23.21 15.40 8.90
N ALA A 428 22.09 16.00 8.56
CA ALA A 428 22.05 17.09 7.58
C ALA A 428 22.77 18.35 8.09
N TYR A 429 22.65 18.66 9.37
CA TYR A 429 23.48 19.72 9.99
C TYR A 429 24.97 19.37 9.94
N GLY A 430 25.35 18.15 10.34
CA GLY A 430 26.74 17.71 10.29
C GLY A 430 27.33 17.78 8.88
N ASN A 431 26.60 17.28 7.89
CA ASN A 431 27.02 17.28 6.48
C ASN A 431 27.10 18.72 5.90
N ARG A 432 26.10 19.58 6.23
CA ARG A 432 26.13 20.99 5.83
C ARG A 432 27.31 21.73 6.43
N GLY A 433 27.63 21.44 7.71
CA GLY A 433 28.80 21.95 8.37
C GLY A 433 30.11 21.58 7.65
N ILE A 434 30.25 20.32 7.20
CA ILE A 434 31.40 19.86 6.40
C ILE A 434 31.47 20.62 5.07
N ALA A 435 30.38 20.77 4.35
CA ALA A 435 30.35 21.46 3.07
C ALA A 435 30.70 22.96 3.24
N ARG A 436 30.22 23.62 4.31
CA ARG A 436 30.57 25.01 4.65
C ARG A 436 32.02 25.18 5.03
N ASP A 437 32.59 24.24 5.80
CA ASP A 437 34.00 24.22 6.14
C ASP A 437 34.87 24.13 4.88
N ASN A 438 34.54 23.25 3.97
CA ASN A 438 35.20 23.10 2.67
C ASN A 438 35.12 24.38 1.79
N LEU A 439 34.04 25.15 1.93
CA LEU A 439 33.92 26.50 1.30
C LEU A 439 34.62 27.63 2.06
N GLY A 440 35.17 27.36 3.25
CA GLY A 440 35.77 28.40 4.11
C GLY A 440 34.76 29.19 4.95
N GLU A 441 33.48 28.80 4.96
CA GLU A 441 32.40 29.45 5.75
C GLU A 441 32.47 29.01 7.23
N LYS A 442 33.58 29.22 7.90
CA LYS A 442 33.90 28.70 9.25
C LYS A 442 32.81 28.98 10.29
N GLN A 443 32.24 30.17 10.32
CA GLN A 443 31.22 30.53 11.31
C GLN A 443 29.91 29.70 11.09
N GLY A 444 29.49 29.53 9.84
CA GLY A 444 28.35 28.70 9.48
C GLY A 444 28.57 27.23 9.82
N ALA A 445 29.78 26.71 9.57
CA ALA A 445 30.17 25.35 9.92
C ALA A 445 30.12 25.11 11.44
N ILE A 446 30.63 26.05 12.24
CA ILE A 446 30.58 25.96 13.72
C ILE A 446 29.12 25.90 14.20
N GLN A 447 28.25 26.76 13.69
CA GLN A 447 26.84 26.77 14.08
C GLN A 447 26.13 25.42 13.73
N ASP A 448 26.40 24.91 12.53
CA ASP A 448 25.85 23.64 12.09
C ASP A 448 26.34 22.45 12.95
N TYR A 449 27.63 22.39 13.26
CA TYR A 449 28.20 21.38 14.13
C TYR A 449 27.64 21.45 15.55
N GLN A 450 27.45 22.67 16.11
CA GLN A 450 26.82 22.82 17.41
C GLN A 450 25.40 22.27 17.43
N LYS A 451 24.62 22.55 16.37
CA LYS A 451 23.26 22.06 16.24
C LYS A 451 23.22 20.53 16.05
N ALA A 452 24.12 19.98 15.23
CA ALA A 452 24.26 18.53 15.06
C ALA A 452 24.62 17.85 16.39
N ALA A 453 25.57 18.40 17.16
CA ALA A 453 25.96 17.87 18.46
C ALA A 453 24.78 17.85 19.46
N ASP A 454 24.01 18.95 19.57
CA ASP A 454 22.83 19.02 20.42
C ASP A 454 21.79 17.92 20.04
N LEU A 455 21.54 17.74 18.74
CA LEU A 455 20.60 16.74 18.26
C LEU A 455 21.10 15.31 18.50
N PHE A 456 22.36 14.98 18.19
CA PHE A 456 22.94 13.67 18.46
C PHE A 456 22.94 13.34 19.96
N GLN A 457 23.22 14.32 20.83
CA GLN A 457 23.15 14.14 22.28
C GLN A 457 21.74 13.80 22.74
N ARG A 458 20.71 14.51 22.24
CA ARG A 458 19.30 14.24 22.55
C ARG A 458 18.84 12.88 22.02
N GLN A 459 19.38 12.44 20.90
CA GLN A 459 19.08 11.14 20.27
C GLN A 459 19.87 9.98 20.93
N GLY A 460 20.80 10.27 21.83
CA GLY A 460 21.65 9.27 22.47
C GLY A 460 22.74 8.69 21.57
N ASP A 461 23.00 9.31 20.40
CA ASP A 461 24.03 8.89 19.43
C ASP A 461 25.40 9.42 19.85
N ARG A 462 26.04 8.71 20.76
CA ARG A 462 27.32 9.09 21.35
C ARG A 462 28.47 9.14 20.35
N ASP A 463 28.46 8.25 19.36
CA ASP A 463 29.54 8.14 18.38
C ASP A 463 29.55 9.35 17.44
N ASN A 464 28.42 9.70 16.88
CA ASN A 464 28.31 10.86 16.00
C ASN A 464 28.42 12.18 16.77
N TYR A 465 27.94 12.23 18.01
CA TYR A 465 28.22 13.34 18.92
C TYR A 465 29.71 13.60 19.06
N GLN A 466 30.54 12.57 19.36
CA GLN A 466 32.01 12.72 19.51
C GLN A 466 32.68 13.13 18.19
N LYS A 467 32.25 12.57 17.05
CA LYS A 467 32.75 12.96 15.73
C LYS A 467 32.57 14.47 15.49
N VAL A 468 31.36 14.97 15.75
CA VAL A 468 31.05 16.40 15.56
C VAL A 468 31.84 17.30 16.54
N LEU A 469 32.03 16.89 17.79
CA LEU A 469 32.87 17.61 18.74
C LEU A 469 34.30 17.69 18.27
N ASN A 470 34.85 16.67 17.63
CA ASN A 470 36.19 16.69 17.06
C ASN A 470 36.29 17.69 15.89
N LEU A 471 35.26 17.77 15.02
CA LEU A 471 35.19 18.77 13.96
C LEU A 471 35.15 20.19 14.53
N LEU A 472 34.36 20.45 15.57
CA LEU A 472 34.29 21.72 16.26
C LEU A 472 35.66 22.15 16.86
N ARG A 473 36.42 21.20 17.45
CA ARG A 473 37.75 21.49 18.01
C ARG A 473 38.78 21.89 16.94
N ARG A 474 38.64 21.35 15.72
CA ARG A 474 39.55 21.67 14.59
C ARG A 474 39.31 23.03 14.00
N LEU A 475 38.12 23.60 14.15
CA LEU A 475 37.76 24.93 13.64
C LEU A 475 38.00 26.06 14.63
N ARG A 476 38.20 25.76 15.91
CA ARG A 476 38.58 26.69 16.97
C ARG A 476 40.09 26.82 17.06
#